data_512df85cba1d869a784a3fe63ab880ed
#
_entry.id   512df85cba1d869a784a3fe63ab880ed
#
_cell.length_a   1.000
_cell.length_b   1.000
_cell.length_c   1.000
_cell.angle_alpha   90.00
_cell.angle_beta   90.00
_cell.angle_gamma   90.00
#
_symmetry.space_group_name_H-M   'P 1'
#
loop_
_entity.id
_entity.type
_entity.pdbx_description
1 polymer ?
#
loop_
_entity_poly.entity_id
_entity_poly.type
_entity_poly.pdbx_seq_one_letter_code
_entity_poly.pdbx_strand_id
1 'polypeptide(L)'
;MSMKKIIAALLALVLTVSLAACGAAETPTATAAPKEEIKVTEAAVAETEASGTRTVVDALGRTVEIPAEVTRIVAMGNAPRLCSYLQLADKFVTTNQGDLSETVFMAFGWAYRDNWQDLPIAGAGGYGSFNAEAILEADPDVIVCTYEADIVANLEAQTGLPVVSVAQGVLYAEDYEQSLRTLGEVCGVSQRAEEVIAFVNACLEDLDRRTKDISDADKPLILGSAATFRGGHGIQGVYVDHPVFSAVNAKDAAIGLEKQYFDTGVEVDLEKILEWNPEVLFLDAGNLGLVEAEYAENPDFFQQLAAVQNGKVYQWPNSTSSNANLEISLVNTYYAGMVLYPEAFADVDFEAKAEEIFEFFLGRTGYLEVLTEHGVGYDNITLGE
;
A
#
# COMPACT_ATOMS: atom_id res chain seq x y z
N MET A 1 28.80 36.74 8.50
CA MET A 1 28.67 37.30 7.13
C MET A 1 27.96 36.26 6.30
N SER A 2 26.74 36.54 5.92
CA SER A 2 25.70 35.59 5.47
C SER A 2 25.92 35.06 4.05
N MET A 3 25.76 33.77 3.87
CA MET A 3 25.89 32.95 2.66
C MET A 3 24.69 33.11 1.68
N LYS A 4 24.11 34.32 1.60
CA LYS A 4 22.94 34.65 0.76
C LYS A 4 23.22 35.57 -0.44
N LYS A 5 24.46 35.67 -0.96
CA LYS A 5 24.81 36.59 -2.06
C LYS A 5 25.61 35.95 -3.21
N ILE A 6 25.42 34.70 -3.56
CA ILE A 6 26.08 34.08 -4.74
C ILE A 6 25.07 33.21 -5.53
N ILE A 7 23.89 33.73 -5.86
CA ILE A 7 23.03 33.17 -6.93
C ILE A 7 22.26 34.32 -7.55
N ALA A 8 22.93 35.18 -8.30
CA ALA A 8 22.30 36.15 -9.15
C ALA A 8 23.29 36.70 -10.19
N ALA A 9 23.79 35.86 -11.06
CA ALA A 9 24.53 36.30 -12.26
C ALA A 9 24.78 35.04 -13.13
N LEU A 10 23.80 34.71 -13.96
CA LEU A 10 23.97 33.85 -15.17
C LEU A 10 22.60 33.57 -15.82
N LEU A 11 21.94 34.65 -16.20
CA LEU A 11 20.79 34.58 -17.13
C LEU A 11 20.70 35.88 -17.90
N ALA A 12 21.48 36.04 -18.93
CA ALA A 12 21.26 36.99 -20.03
C ALA A 12 22.37 36.78 -21.08
N LEU A 13 22.04 36.19 -22.16
CA LEU A 13 22.55 36.37 -23.52
C LEU A 13 22.27 35.08 -24.30
N VAL A 14 21.33 35.02 -25.18
CA VAL A 14 21.43 35.31 -26.61
C VAL A 14 20.04 35.25 -27.24
N LEU A 15 19.51 36.37 -27.63
CA LEU A 15 18.46 36.54 -28.63
C LEU A 15 19.10 37.42 -29.74
N THR A 16 19.20 36.90 -30.97
CA THR A 16 19.13 37.69 -32.23
C THR A 16 19.10 36.69 -33.39
N VAL A 17 17.99 36.59 -34.06
CA VAL A 17 17.61 37.22 -35.36
C VAL A 17 18.17 36.50 -36.58
N SER A 18 17.29 35.96 -37.44
CA SER A 18 17.19 36.40 -38.82
C SER A 18 15.93 35.84 -39.52
N LEU A 19 15.12 36.79 -40.00
CA LEU A 19 14.05 36.64 -40.98
C LEU A 19 14.63 36.55 -42.41
N ALA A 20 13.79 35.99 -43.29
CA ALA A 20 13.60 36.26 -44.70
C ALA A 20 14.22 35.31 -45.72
N ALA A 21 13.39 34.62 -46.51
CA ALA A 21 12.99 35.11 -47.81
C ALA A 21 11.98 34.16 -48.47
N CYS A 22 10.95 34.76 -49.05
CA CYS A 22 9.97 34.20 -50.01
C CYS A 22 10.62 33.70 -51.29
N GLY A 23 10.02 32.66 -51.91
CA GLY A 23 10.24 32.31 -53.31
C GLY A 23 9.16 31.34 -53.77
N ALA A 24 8.31 31.78 -54.67
CA ALA A 24 7.12 31.12 -55.20
C ALA A 24 7.41 30.16 -56.38
N ALA A 25 6.47 29.20 -56.54
CA ALA A 25 5.98 28.57 -57.73
C ALA A 25 6.89 27.64 -58.57
N GLU A 26 6.47 26.37 -58.71
CA GLU A 26 5.87 25.84 -59.95
C GLU A 26 5.55 24.35 -59.82
N THR A 27 4.32 24.01 -60.24
CA THR A 27 3.85 22.67 -60.42
C THR A 27 4.31 22.11 -61.77
N PRO A 28 4.65 20.84 -61.88
CA PRO A 28 4.23 20.07 -63.04
C PRO A 28 3.59 18.70 -62.73
N THR A 29 2.44 18.56 -63.28
CA THR A 29 1.77 17.46 -63.99
C THR A 29 2.22 16.02 -63.77
N ALA A 30 1.23 15.22 -63.45
CA ALA A 30 1.20 13.79 -63.31
C ALA A 30 1.68 13.03 -64.57
N THR A 31 2.45 11.95 -64.34
CA THR A 31 2.59 10.85 -65.29
C THR A 31 2.38 9.52 -64.53
N ALA A 32 1.36 8.78 -64.98
CA ALA A 32 1.01 7.46 -64.49
C ALA A 32 2.04 6.42 -64.95
N ALA A 33 2.42 5.49 -64.07
CA ALA A 33 3.11 4.24 -64.40
C ALA A 33 2.70 3.13 -63.39
N PRO A 34 2.87 1.86 -63.68
CA PRO A 34 1.81 0.86 -63.63
C PRO A 34 1.73 0.13 -62.28
N LYS A 35 0.54 -0.42 -62.00
CA LYS A 35 0.24 -1.27 -60.86
C LYS A 35 1.04 -2.59 -60.97
N GLU A 36 1.95 -2.81 -60.04
CA GLU A 36 2.48 -4.12 -59.71
C GLU A 36 1.61 -4.74 -58.61
N GLU A 37 1.04 -5.91 -58.93
CA GLU A 37 0.31 -6.77 -57.98
C GLU A 37 1.32 -7.32 -56.94
N ILE A 38 1.24 -6.85 -55.72
CA ILE A 38 1.97 -7.48 -54.61
C ILE A 38 1.15 -8.70 -54.17
N LYS A 39 1.62 -9.88 -54.51
CA LYS A 39 1.22 -11.14 -53.89
C LYS A 39 1.53 -11.07 -52.40
N VAL A 40 0.49 -10.95 -51.59
CA VAL A 40 0.59 -11.15 -50.14
C VAL A 40 0.84 -12.64 -49.91
N THR A 41 2.08 -12.98 -49.64
CA THR A 41 2.43 -14.29 -49.09
C THR A 41 2.09 -14.22 -47.61
N GLU A 42 1.13 -15.01 -47.21
CA GLU A 42 0.77 -15.27 -45.81
C GLU A 42 2.02 -15.86 -45.12
N ALA A 43 2.81 -14.99 -44.49
CA ALA A 43 3.90 -15.42 -43.61
C ALA A 43 3.24 -15.94 -42.32
N ALA A 44 3.39 -17.22 -42.10
CA ALA A 44 3.12 -17.84 -40.82
C ALA A 44 3.76 -17.00 -39.70
N VAL A 45 2.94 -16.51 -38.76
CA VAL A 45 3.40 -15.95 -37.52
C VAL A 45 4.04 -17.13 -36.78
N ALA A 46 5.35 -17.26 -36.90
CA ALA A 46 6.12 -18.09 -35.97
C ALA A 46 5.99 -17.41 -34.60
N GLU A 47 5.36 -18.10 -33.68
CA GLU A 47 5.52 -17.81 -32.26
C GLU A 47 7.04 -17.86 -31.98
N THR A 48 7.67 -16.69 -31.92
CA THR A 48 9.02 -16.54 -31.47
C THR A 48 8.91 -16.68 -29.93
N GLU A 49 9.29 -17.86 -29.42
CA GLU A 49 9.60 -17.98 -28.01
C GLU A 49 10.54 -16.83 -27.67
N ALA A 50 10.15 -15.97 -26.74
CA ALA A 50 10.97 -14.85 -26.27
C ALA A 50 12.11 -15.43 -25.40
N SER A 51 13.08 -16.08 -26.06
CA SER A 51 14.30 -16.58 -25.40
C SER A 51 15.28 -15.43 -25.25
N GLY A 52 15.20 -14.74 -24.12
CA GLY A 52 16.12 -13.65 -23.79
C GLY A 52 16.02 -13.28 -22.34
N THR A 53 16.96 -12.45 -21.90
CA THR A 53 16.96 -11.84 -20.58
C THR A 53 16.81 -10.32 -20.70
N ARG A 54 16.40 -9.67 -19.63
CA ARG A 54 16.37 -8.21 -19.48
C ARG A 54 16.82 -7.85 -18.07
N THR A 55 17.11 -6.59 -17.84
CA THR A 55 17.58 -6.13 -16.53
C THR A 55 16.54 -5.20 -15.90
N VAL A 56 16.44 -5.27 -14.58
CA VAL A 56 15.67 -4.35 -13.74
C VAL A 56 16.55 -3.80 -12.63
N VAL A 57 16.23 -2.62 -12.13
CA VAL A 57 16.90 -2.05 -10.95
C VAL A 57 15.97 -2.24 -9.75
N ASP A 58 16.48 -2.87 -8.71
CA ASP A 58 15.72 -3.15 -7.50
C ASP A 58 15.85 -2.06 -6.42
N ALA A 59 15.12 -2.20 -5.31
CA ALA A 59 15.13 -1.23 -4.21
C ALA A 59 16.49 -1.14 -3.49
N LEU A 60 17.37 -2.12 -3.64
CA LEU A 60 18.74 -2.11 -3.10
C LEU A 60 19.72 -1.43 -4.07
N GLY A 61 19.24 -0.89 -5.20
CA GLY A 61 20.05 -0.25 -6.23
C GLY A 61 20.86 -1.23 -7.09
N ARG A 62 20.52 -2.52 -7.06
CA ARG A 62 21.19 -3.56 -7.85
C ARG A 62 20.54 -3.67 -9.22
N THR A 63 21.38 -3.92 -10.24
CA THR A 63 20.89 -4.34 -11.56
C THR A 63 20.77 -5.85 -11.57
N VAL A 64 19.56 -6.37 -11.70
CA VAL A 64 19.24 -7.79 -11.69
C VAL A 64 18.86 -8.22 -13.09
N GLU A 65 19.52 -9.26 -13.60
CA GLU A 65 19.14 -9.90 -14.88
C GLU A 65 18.03 -10.93 -14.61
N ILE A 66 16.91 -10.80 -15.32
CA ILE A 66 15.74 -11.68 -15.19
C ILE A 66 15.32 -12.19 -16.58
N PRO A 67 14.54 -13.26 -16.68
CA PRO A 67 13.96 -13.70 -17.95
C PRO A 67 13.14 -12.59 -18.62
N ALA A 68 13.10 -12.58 -19.95
CA ALA A 68 12.32 -11.61 -20.72
C ALA A 68 10.83 -11.69 -20.38
N GLU A 69 10.33 -12.88 -20.13
CA GLU A 69 8.97 -13.16 -19.66
C GLU A 69 9.02 -13.83 -18.28
N VAL A 70 8.17 -13.36 -17.34
CA VAL A 70 8.04 -13.89 -15.98
C VAL A 70 6.62 -14.42 -15.80
N THR A 71 6.53 -15.74 -15.63
CA THR A 71 5.27 -16.49 -15.49
C THR A 71 5.16 -17.25 -14.17
N ARG A 72 6.30 -17.55 -13.54
CA ARG A 72 6.44 -18.35 -12.32
C ARG A 72 7.17 -17.55 -11.25
N ILE A 73 6.45 -17.19 -10.19
CA ILE A 73 6.95 -16.25 -9.19
C ILE A 73 7.03 -16.94 -7.83
N VAL A 74 8.15 -16.76 -7.15
CA VAL A 74 8.24 -16.93 -5.69
C VAL A 74 8.18 -15.56 -5.06
N ALA A 75 7.16 -15.30 -4.24
CA ALA A 75 6.99 -14.04 -3.52
C ALA A 75 7.25 -14.24 -2.02
N MET A 76 8.11 -13.41 -1.41
CA MET A 76 8.55 -13.57 -0.03
C MET A 76 8.51 -12.25 0.76
N GLY A 77 8.52 -12.36 2.09
CA GLY A 77 8.34 -11.19 2.96
C GLY A 77 6.94 -10.59 2.77
N ASN A 78 6.86 -9.30 2.44
CA ASN A 78 5.59 -8.61 2.14
C ASN A 78 5.25 -8.55 0.65
N ALA A 79 6.10 -9.10 -0.22
CA ALA A 79 5.87 -9.12 -1.66
C ALA A 79 4.56 -9.85 -2.06
N PRO A 80 4.08 -10.91 -1.38
CA PRO A 80 2.80 -11.54 -1.71
C PRO A 80 1.63 -10.58 -1.74
N ARG A 81 1.54 -9.65 -0.78
CA ARG A 81 0.50 -8.62 -0.75
C ARG A 81 0.61 -7.67 -1.94
N LEU A 82 1.81 -7.11 -2.18
CA LEU A 82 2.05 -6.19 -3.30
C LEU A 82 1.73 -6.85 -4.64
N CYS A 83 2.12 -8.11 -4.81
CA CYS A 83 1.80 -8.91 -6.00
C CYS A 83 0.29 -9.16 -6.14
N SER A 84 -0.44 -9.34 -5.04
CA SER A 84 -1.89 -9.52 -5.04
C SER A 84 -2.61 -8.29 -5.58
N TYR A 85 -2.18 -7.08 -5.22
CA TYR A 85 -2.71 -5.82 -5.78
C TYR A 85 -2.50 -5.71 -7.29
N LEU A 86 -1.43 -6.32 -7.79
CA LEU A 86 -1.11 -6.40 -9.21
C LEU A 86 -1.78 -7.59 -9.92
N GLN A 87 -2.67 -8.33 -9.23
CA GLN A 87 -3.37 -9.50 -9.76
C GLN A 87 -2.41 -10.60 -10.23
N LEU A 88 -1.32 -10.82 -9.49
CA LEU A 88 -0.28 -11.80 -9.80
C LEU A 88 -0.40 -13.10 -8.99
N ALA A 89 -1.41 -13.23 -8.15
CA ALA A 89 -1.59 -14.36 -7.23
C ALA A 89 -1.57 -15.74 -7.93
N ASP A 90 -2.07 -15.83 -9.15
CA ASP A 90 -2.11 -17.06 -9.96
C ASP A 90 -0.74 -17.45 -10.56
N LYS A 91 0.24 -16.53 -10.52
CA LYS A 91 1.62 -16.81 -10.99
C LYS A 91 2.50 -17.38 -9.86
N PHE A 92 2.00 -17.48 -8.65
CA PHE A 92 2.79 -18.02 -7.54
C PHE A 92 2.98 -19.54 -7.69
N VAL A 93 4.22 -19.97 -7.52
CA VAL A 93 4.59 -21.39 -7.55
C VAL A 93 4.95 -21.94 -6.16
N THR A 94 5.02 -21.06 -5.18
CA THR A 94 5.18 -21.36 -3.75
C THR A 94 4.33 -20.40 -2.93
N THR A 95 4.13 -20.73 -1.66
CA THR A 95 3.54 -19.83 -0.66
C THR A 95 4.41 -19.76 0.58
N ASN A 96 4.14 -18.81 1.48
CA ASN A 96 4.74 -18.78 2.81
C ASN A 96 3.73 -19.27 3.84
N GLN A 97 4.22 -19.90 4.91
CA GLN A 97 3.35 -20.41 5.98
C GLN A 97 2.48 -19.30 6.60
N GLY A 98 3.03 -18.09 6.75
CA GLY A 98 2.33 -16.93 7.29
C GLY A 98 1.17 -16.44 6.42
N ASP A 99 1.29 -16.55 5.09
CA ASP A 99 0.27 -16.09 4.13
C ASP A 99 -0.98 -17.00 4.15
N LEU A 100 -0.85 -18.19 4.71
CA LEU A 100 -1.96 -19.12 4.94
C LEU A 100 -2.65 -18.91 6.31
N SER A 101 -2.27 -17.89 7.06
CA SER A 101 -2.90 -17.56 8.34
C SER A 101 -4.40 -17.28 8.15
N GLU A 102 -5.20 -17.72 9.12
CA GLU A 102 -6.65 -17.50 9.12
C GLU A 102 -7.05 -16.14 9.70
N THR A 103 -6.08 -15.28 10.01
CA THR A 103 -6.42 -13.93 10.48
C THR A 103 -7.21 -13.16 9.44
N VAL A 104 -8.31 -12.57 9.88
CA VAL A 104 -9.18 -11.75 9.01
C VAL A 104 -8.54 -10.41 8.61
N PHE A 105 -7.46 -10.00 9.26
CA PHE A 105 -6.74 -8.76 8.92
C PHE A 105 -5.72 -8.91 7.78
N MET A 106 -5.59 -10.10 7.20
CA MET A 106 -4.82 -10.34 5.99
C MET A 106 -5.75 -10.49 4.80
N ALA A 107 -6.24 -9.37 4.28
CA ALA A 107 -7.21 -9.33 3.19
C ALA A 107 -6.76 -10.11 1.95
N PHE A 108 -5.49 -9.94 1.54
CA PHE A 108 -4.91 -10.70 0.43
C PHE A 108 -4.85 -12.21 0.72
N GLY A 109 -4.54 -12.62 1.95
CA GLY A 109 -4.58 -14.02 2.38
C GLY A 109 -6.00 -14.58 2.33
N TRP A 110 -7.01 -13.83 2.79
CA TRP A 110 -8.40 -14.21 2.65
C TRP A 110 -8.80 -14.38 1.18
N ALA A 111 -8.38 -13.44 0.32
CA ALA A 111 -8.73 -13.47 -1.10
C ALA A 111 -8.12 -14.65 -1.86
N TYR A 112 -6.91 -15.08 -1.50
CA TYR A 112 -6.14 -16.01 -2.34
C TYR A 112 -5.69 -17.29 -1.62
N ARG A 113 -6.03 -17.51 -0.34
CA ARG A 113 -5.64 -18.70 0.42
C ARG A 113 -5.97 -20.02 -0.30
N ASP A 114 -7.16 -20.11 -0.89
CA ASP A 114 -7.59 -21.29 -1.62
C ASP A 114 -6.71 -21.58 -2.85
N ASN A 115 -6.14 -20.55 -3.45
CA ASN A 115 -5.22 -20.69 -4.56
C ASN A 115 -3.83 -21.16 -4.10
N TRP A 116 -3.44 -20.86 -2.85
CA TRP A 116 -2.07 -21.04 -2.36
C TRP A 116 -1.89 -22.22 -1.40
N GLN A 117 -2.96 -22.71 -0.77
CA GLN A 117 -2.88 -23.71 0.30
C GLN A 117 -2.20 -25.04 -0.09
N ASP A 118 -2.26 -25.39 -1.38
CA ASP A 118 -1.66 -26.60 -1.92
C ASP A 118 -0.26 -26.37 -2.54
N LEU A 119 0.25 -25.13 -2.52
CA LEU A 119 1.57 -24.80 -3.03
C LEU A 119 2.68 -25.20 -2.01
N PRO A 120 3.89 -25.54 -2.49
CA PRO A 120 5.04 -25.76 -1.62
C PRO A 120 5.34 -24.54 -0.74
N ILE A 121 5.75 -24.77 0.50
CA ILE A 121 6.10 -23.73 1.46
C ILE A 121 7.53 -23.24 1.21
N ALA A 122 7.68 -22.01 0.72
CA ALA A 122 8.98 -21.38 0.49
C ALA A 122 9.65 -20.86 1.76
N GLY A 123 8.88 -20.57 2.81
CA GLY A 123 9.38 -20.07 4.09
C GLY A 123 8.28 -19.79 5.09
N ALA A 124 8.67 -19.24 6.25
CA ALA A 124 7.70 -18.92 7.31
C ALA A 124 6.85 -17.66 7.00
N GLY A 125 7.27 -16.83 6.07
CA GLY A 125 6.62 -15.55 5.73
C GLY A 125 7.23 -14.34 6.45
N GLY A 126 8.01 -14.54 7.51
CA GLY A 126 8.72 -13.47 8.20
C GLY A 126 10.09 -13.17 7.59
N TYR A 127 10.79 -12.23 8.20
CA TYR A 127 12.12 -11.80 7.75
C TYR A 127 13.14 -12.95 7.73
N GLY A 128 13.73 -13.18 6.56
CA GLY A 128 14.92 -14.02 6.37
C GLY A 128 14.70 -15.52 6.47
N SER A 129 13.50 -15.99 6.59
CA SER A 129 13.20 -17.42 6.62
C SER A 129 12.82 -17.93 5.24
N PHE A 130 13.63 -18.84 4.66
CA PHE A 130 13.32 -19.46 3.38
C PHE A 130 13.80 -20.92 3.31
N ASN A 131 13.17 -21.68 2.43
CA ASN A 131 13.49 -23.06 2.11
C ASN A 131 13.96 -23.14 0.65
N ALA A 132 15.28 -23.08 0.46
CA ALA A 132 15.89 -23.08 -0.87
C ALA A 132 15.55 -24.34 -1.69
N GLU A 133 15.42 -25.52 -1.05
CA GLU A 133 15.07 -26.77 -1.73
C GLU A 133 13.66 -26.71 -2.31
N ALA A 134 12.67 -26.26 -1.54
CA ALA A 134 11.30 -26.10 -2.01
C ALA A 134 11.18 -25.04 -3.12
N ILE A 135 11.96 -23.95 -3.02
CA ILE A 135 12.02 -22.92 -4.06
C ILE A 135 12.56 -23.50 -5.37
N LEU A 136 13.67 -24.23 -5.31
CA LEU A 136 14.30 -24.84 -6.49
C LEU A 136 13.41 -25.92 -7.13
N GLU A 137 12.74 -26.73 -6.32
CA GLU A 137 11.79 -27.74 -6.81
C GLU A 137 10.60 -27.12 -7.53
N ALA A 138 10.17 -25.93 -7.09
CA ALA A 138 9.09 -25.19 -7.72
C ALA A 138 9.47 -24.53 -9.05
N ASP A 139 10.76 -24.51 -9.45
CA ASP A 139 11.27 -24.02 -10.73
C ASP A 139 10.71 -22.63 -11.13
N PRO A 140 10.94 -21.57 -10.32
CA PRO A 140 10.46 -20.23 -10.62
C PRO A 140 11.37 -19.48 -11.60
N ASP A 141 10.80 -18.51 -12.29
CA ASP A 141 11.53 -17.58 -13.16
C ASP A 141 12.29 -16.51 -12.34
N VAL A 142 11.70 -16.09 -11.22
CA VAL A 142 12.22 -15.02 -10.36
C VAL A 142 11.71 -15.17 -8.92
N ILE A 143 12.52 -14.71 -7.99
CA ILE A 143 12.10 -14.48 -6.59
C ILE A 143 11.93 -12.99 -6.41
N VAL A 144 10.76 -12.55 -5.93
CA VAL A 144 10.50 -11.18 -5.51
C VAL A 144 10.33 -11.12 -4.00
N CYS A 145 10.94 -10.15 -3.33
CA CYS A 145 10.90 -10.10 -1.87
C CYS A 145 11.02 -8.67 -1.34
N THR A 146 10.84 -8.51 -0.03
CA THR A 146 11.09 -7.24 0.68
C THR A 146 12.25 -7.39 1.67
N TYR A 147 13.28 -8.14 1.29
CA TYR A 147 14.40 -8.46 2.17
C TYR A 147 15.58 -7.51 1.98
N GLU A 148 16.35 -7.36 3.06
CA GLU A 148 17.60 -6.62 3.09
C GLU A 148 18.71 -7.33 2.31
N ALA A 149 19.77 -6.59 1.99
CA ALA A 149 20.83 -7.03 1.08
C ALA A 149 21.54 -8.34 1.48
N ASP A 150 21.74 -8.57 2.76
CA ASP A 150 22.41 -9.77 3.28
C ASP A 150 21.54 -11.03 3.11
N ILE A 151 20.24 -10.92 3.32
CA ILE A 151 19.28 -12.01 3.13
C ILE A 151 19.13 -12.30 1.64
N VAL A 152 19.03 -11.26 0.82
CA VAL A 152 18.95 -11.39 -0.64
C VAL A 152 20.20 -12.09 -1.19
N ALA A 153 21.41 -11.68 -0.77
CA ALA A 153 22.66 -12.32 -1.19
C ALA A 153 22.73 -13.81 -0.77
N ASN A 154 22.22 -14.13 0.42
CA ASN A 154 22.15 -15.52 0.88
C ASN A 154 21.15 -16.34 0.05
N LEU A 155 19.99 -15.78 -0.28
CA LEU A 155 18.98 -16.42 -1.10
C LEU A 155 19.50 -16.70 -2.53
N GLU A 156 20.14 -15.71 -3.16
CA GLU A 156 20.81 -15.88 -4.46
C GLU A 156 21.90 -16.96 -4.41
N ALA A 157 22.74 -16.96 -3.36
CA ALA A 157 23.82 -17.92 -3.22
C ALA A 157 23.30 -19.38 -3.06
N GLN A 158 22.15 -19.57 -2.40
CA GLN A 158 21.61 -20.91 -2.18
C GLN A 158 20.76 -21.41 -3.36
N THR A 159 20.09 -20.51 -4.09
CA THR A 159 19.17 -20.90 -5.17
C THR A 159 19.78 -20.73 -6.56
N GLY A 160 20.72 -19.82 -6.75
CA GLY A 160 21.22 -19.44 -8.07
C GLY A 160 20.19 -18.73 -8.95
N LEU A 161 19.04 -18.35 -8.40
CA LEU A 161 17.94 -17.69 -9.11
C LEU A 161 18.05 -16.17 -9.01
N PRO A 162 17.49 -15.42 -9.96
CA PRO A 162 17.41 -13.97 -9.83
C PRO A 162 16.47 -13.58 -8.69
N VAL A 163 16.94 -12.67 -7.82
CA VAL A 163 16.17 -12.13 -6.69
C VAL A 163 16.03 -10.63 -6.85
N VAL A 164 14.81 -10.15 -6.93
CA VAL A 164 14.47 -8.72 -6.98
C VAL A 164 13.90 -8.30 -5.64
N SER A 165 14.57 -7.40 -4.94
CA SER A 165 14.07 -6.82 -3.69
C SER A 165 13.31 -5.53 -3.98
N VAL A 166 12.14 -5.37 -3.34
CA VAL A 166 11.38 -4.12 -3.33
C VAL A 166 11.29 -3.59 -1.90
N ALA A 167 11.04 -2.30 -1.72
CA ALA A 167 10.82 -1.76 -0.39
C ALA A 167 9.55 -2.35 0.23
N GLN A 168 9.50 -2.43 1.55
CA GLN A 168 8.25 -2.77 2.24
C GLN A 168 7.16 -1.71 1.99
N GLY A 169 7.60 -0.48 1.78
CA GLY A 169 6.76 0.68 1.53
C GLY A 169 6.16 1.28 2.81
N VAL A 170 6.20 2.59 2.91
CA VAL A 170 5.44 3.36 3.89
C VAL A 170 4.08 3.68 3.28
N LEU A 171 3.02 3.51 4.07
CA LEU A 171 1.66 3.76 3.63
C LEU A 171 1.51 5.16 3.01
N TYR A 172 1.00 5.22 1.79
CA TYR A 172 0.79 6.44 0.98
C TYR A 172 2.07 7.21 0.60
N ALA A 173 3.25 6.58 0.67
CA ALA A 173 4.52 7.21 0.32
C ALA A 173 5.08 6.72 -1.02
N GLU A 174 6.05 7.46 -1.54
CA GLU A 174 6.67 7.21 -2.86
C GLU A 174 7.36 5.84 -2.97
N ASP A 175 7.94 5.35 -1.88
CA ASP A 175 8.61 4.04 -1.84
C ASP A 175 7.63 2.87 -2.04
N TYR A 176 6.38 3.03 -1.57
CA TYR A 176 5.32 2.06 -1.85
C TYR A 176 4.97 2.04 -3.34
N GLU A 177 4.79 3.22 -3.95
CA GLU A 177 4.55 3.34 -5.39
C GLU A 177 5.69 2.75 -6.21
N GLN A 178 6.95 3.04 -5.81
CA GLN A 178 8.12 2.50 -6.51
C GLN A 178 8.17 0.98 -6.45
N SER A 179 7.78 0.37 -5.33
CA SER A 179 7.71 -1.08 -5.19
C SER A 179 6.68 -1.70 -6.14
N LEU A 180 5.50 -1.07 -6.28
CA LEU A 180 4.48 -1.49 -7.23
C LEU A 180 4.99 -1.36 -8.68
N ARG A 181 5.67 -0.26 -9.04
CA ARG A 181 6.26 -0.07 -10.36
C ARG A 181 7.32 -1.11 -10.68
N THR A 182 8.22 -1.37 -9.72
CA THR A 182 9.27 -2.39 -9.88
C THR A 182 8.67 -3.78 -10.08
N LEU A 183 7.68 -4.19 -9.28
CA LEU A 183 6.99 -5.47 -9.46
C LEU A 183 6.21 -5.51 -10.77
N GLY A 184 5.56 -4.41 -11.15
CA GLY A 184 4.87 -4.26 -12.43
C GLY A 184 5.81 -4.45 -13.62
N GLU A 185 7.01 -3.89 -13.56
CA GLU A 185 8.06 -4.08 -14.57
C GLU A 185 8.54 -5.54 -14.57
N VAL A 186 8.91 -6.10 -13.42
CA VAL A 186 9.39 -7.48 -13.29
C VAL A 186 8.39 -8.49 -13.85
N CYS A 187 7.12 -8.31 -13.57
CA CYS A 187 6.08 -9.30 -13.90
C CYS A 187 5.32 -8.98 -15.19
N GLY A 188 5.68 -7.89 -15.91
CA GLY A 188 5.05 -7.50 -17.17
C GLY A 188 3.63 -6.92 -17.01
N VAL A 189 3.31 -6.32 -15.86
CA VAL A 189 1.99 -5.75 -15.53
C VAL A 189 2.09 -4.27 -15.13
N SER A 190 3.00 -3.51 -15.74
CA SER A 190 3.25 -2.09 -15.41
C SER A 190 1.98 -1.23 -15.53
N GLN A 191 1.07 -1.54 -16.47
CA GLN A 191 -0.20 -0.84 -16.56
C GLN A 191 -1.02 -0.99 -15.29
N ARG A 192 -1.13 -2.22 -14.75
CA ARG A 192 -1.86 -2.46 -13.49
C ARG A 192 -1.21 -1.76 -12.31
N ALA A 193 0.12 -1.69 -12.27
CA ALA A 193 0.82 -0.96 -11.23
C ALA A 193 0.44 0.54 -11.24
N GLU A 194 0.43 1.18 -12.41
CA GLU A 194 0.00 2.58 -12.52
C GLU A 194 -1.49 2.77 -12.22
N GLU A 195 -2.36 1.81 -12.55
CA GLU A 195 -3.78 1.83 -12.17
C GLU A 195 -3.95 1.80 -10.65
N VAL A 196 -3.19 0.95 -9.93
CA VAL A 196 -3.22 0.89 -8.46
C VAL A 196 -2.76 2.21 -7.84
N ILE A 197 -1.65 2.76 -8.33
CA ILE A 197 -1.11 4.04 -7.86
C ILE A 197 -2.11 5.17 -8.12
N ALA A 198 -2.68 5.22 -9.31
CA ALA A 198 -3.67 6.24 -9.67
C ALA A 198 -4.94 6.14 -8.82
N PHE A 199 -5.39 4.92 -8.49
CA PHE A 199 -6.55 4.71 -7.63
C PHE A 199 -6.31 5.21 -6.20
N VAL A 200 -5.15 4.87 -5.61
CA VAL A 200 -4.75 5.36 -4.27
C VAL A 200 -4.70 6.88 -4.27
N ASN A 201 -4.01 7.48 -5.24
CA ASN A 201 -3.86 8.93 -5.33
C ASN A 201 -5.20 9.63 -5.52
N ALA A 202 -6.12 9.08 -6.31
CA ALA A 202 -7.47 9.64 -6.49
C ALA A 202 -8.27 9.59 -5.18
N CYS A 203 -8.15 8.52 -4.38
CA CYS A 203 -8.76 8.44 -3.05
C CYS A 203 -8.19 9.51 -2.11
N LEU A 204 -6.86 9.66 -2.05
CA LEU A 204 -6.20 10.64 -1.20
C LEU A 204 -6.54 12.09 -1.60
N GLU A 205 -6.61 12.38 -2.89
CA GLU A 205 -7.05 13.69 -3.42
C GLU A 205 -8.52 13.98 -3.07
N ASP A 206 -9.41 12.99 -3.13
CA ASP A 206 -10.81 13.15 -2.71
C ASP A 206 -10.91 13.45 -1.21
N LEU A 207 -10.18 12.72 -0.38
CA LEU A 207 -10.15 12.88 1.08
C LEU A 207 -9.60 14.28 1.48
N ASP A 208 -8.48 14.71 0.89
CA ASP A 208 -7.91 16.04 1.11
C ASP A 208 -8.88 17.14 0.66
N ARG A 209 -9.45 17.02 -0.53
CA ARG A 209 -10.41 17.98 -1.07
C ARG A 209 -11.62 18.20 -0.15
N ARG A 210 -12.07 17.14 0.55
CA ARG A 210 -13.19 17.19 1.49
C ARG A 210 -12.83 17.86 2.81
N THR A 211 -11.57 17.76 3.25
CA THR A 211 -11.20 18.05 4.64
C THR A 211 -10.21 19.18 4.84
N LYS A 212 -9.41 19.56 3.83
CA LYS A 212 -8.34 20.58 3.94
C LYS A 212 -8.81 21.98 4.34
N ASP A 213 -10.05 22.34 3.98
CA ASP A 213 -10.58 23.67 4.26
C ASP A 213 -11.35 23.73 5.61
N ILE A 214 -11.43 22.61 6.35
CA ILE A 214 -12.04 22.56 7.69
C ILE A 214 -11.09 23.27 8.66
N SER A 215 -11.60 24.26 9.39
CA SER A 215 -10.79 25.02 10.32
C SER A 215 -10.35 24.18 11.51
N ASP A 216 -9.17 24.43 12.08
CA ASP A 216 -8.67 23.68 13.26
C ASP A 216 -9.57 23.82 14.49
N ALA A 217 -10.41 24.88 14.54
CA ALA A 217 -11.38 25.08 15.61
C ALA A 217 -12.59 24.14 15.50
N ASP A 218 -12.88 23.68 14.28
CA ASP A 218 -14.01 22.80 13.98
C ASP A 218 -13.60 21.31 13.98
N LYS A 219 -12.29 21.03 14.09
CA LYS A 219 -11.76 19.66 14.13
C LYS A 219 -11.79 19.12 15.56
N PRO A 220 -12.45 17.98 15.83
CA PRO A 220 -12.35 17.32 17.11
C PRO A 220 -10.91 16.81 17.33
N LEU A 221 -10.42 16.84 18.58
CA LEU A 221 -9.18 16.18 18.96
C LEU A 221 -9.40 14.68 18.97
N ILE A 222 -8.62 13.94 18.19
CA ILE A 222 -8.73 12.48 18.09
C ILE A 222 -7.54 11.79 18.72
N LEU A 223 -7.70 10.51 19.03
CA LEU A 223 -6.62 9.60 19.37
C LEU A 223 -6.88 8.24 18.72
N GLY A 224 -5.91 7.73 17.96
CA GLY A 224 -5.86 6.35 17.51
C GLY A 224 -5.10 5.51 18.52
N SER A 225 -5.73 4.46 19.04
CA SER A 225 -5.17 3.66 20.13
C SER A 225 -5.42 2.17 19.93
N ALA A 226 -5.05 1.36 20.90
CA ALA A 226 -4.99 -0.10 20.77
C ALA A 226 -4.08 -0.55 19.61
N ALA A 227 -3.00 0.19 19.38
CA ALA A 227 -2.14 0.01 18.22
C ALA A 227 -1.37 -1.32 18.26
N THR A 228 -1.02 -1.82 17.07
CA THR A 228 -0.18 -3.01 16.91
C THR A 228 1.22 -2.59 16.47
N PHE A 229 2.20 -2.75 17.36
CA PHE A 229 3.63 -2.60 17.08
C PHE A 229 4.42 -3.55 17.99
N ARG A 230 5.16 -4.51 17.42
CA ARG A 230 5.81 -5.62 18.16
C ARG A 230 4.87 -6.40 19.10
N GLY A 231 3.60 -6.50 18.74
CA GLY A 231 2.52 -7.10 19.52
C GLY A 231 1.32 -6.18 19.64
N GLY A 232 0.26 -6.67 20.24
CA GLY A 232 -0.94 -5.92 20.53
C GLY A 232 -0.78 -5.10 21.82
N HIS A 233 -1.31 -3.89 21.82
CA HIS A 233 -1.34 -3.00 22.97
C HIS A 233 -2.78 -2.62 23.31
N GLY A 234 -3.03 -2.27 24.58
CA GLY A 234 -4.30 -1.70 25.03
C GLY A 234 -4.39 -0.19 24.75
N ILE A 235 -5.13 0.53 25.59
CA ILE A 235 -5.38 1.98 25.40
C ILE A 235 -4.09 2.82 25.37
N GLN A 236 -3.03 2.38 26.04
CA GLN A 236 -1.74 3.07 26.11
C GLN A 236 -0.92 2.96 24.82
N GLY A 237 -1.19 1.97 23.98
CA GLY A 237 -0.55 1.86 22.68
C GLY A 237 -1.21 2.79 21.67
N VAL A 238 -0.54 3.90 21.34
CA VAL A 238 -1.09 4.92 20.44
C VAL A 238 -0.37 4.93 19.10
N TYR A 239 -1.13 5.17 18.03
CA TYR A 239 -0.57 5.44 16.72
C TYR A 239 0.06 6.83 16.67
N VAL A 240 1.23 6.96 16.04
CA VAL A 240 1.96 8.23 15.91
C VAL A 240 2.07 8.63 14.45
N ASP A 241 1.71 9.87 14.15
CA ASP A 241 1.72 10.40 12.76
C ASP A 241 1.10 9.41 11.77
N HIS A 242 -0.08 8.86 12.14
CA HIS A 242 -0.70 7.81 11.34
C HIS A 242 -1.21 8.36 10.01
N PRO A 243 -0.79 7.78 8.86
CA PRO A 243 -1.16 8.30 7.54
C PRO A 243 -2.67 8.38 7.29
N VAL A 244 -3.45 7.48 7.88
CA VAL A 244 -4.92 7.50 7.84
C VAL A 244 -5.48 8.82 8.39
N PHE A 245 -4.98 9.29 9.52
CA PHE A 245 -5.43 10.55 10.12
C PHE A 245 -4.90 11.76 9.36
N SER A 246 -3.67 11.70 8.88
CA SER A 246 -3.07 12.77 8.07
C SER A 246 -3.84 12.98 6.76
N ALA A 247 -4.29 11.90 6.10
CA ALA A 247 -5.01 11.95 4.84
C ALA A 247 -6.41 12.61 4.93
N VAL A 248 -7.01 12.66 6.13
CA VAL A 248 -8.26 13.39 6.40
C VAL A 248 -8.03 14.68 7.17
N ASN A 249 -6.79 15.17 7.24
CA ASN A 249 -6.44 16.39 7.95
C ASN A 249 -6.95 16.42 9.41
N ALA A 250 -6.95 15.28 10.10
CA ALA A 250 -7.44 15.15 11.47
C ALA A 250 -6.51 15.88 12.46
N LYS A 251 -7.10 16.34 13.57
CA LYS A 251 -6.36 16.90 14.69
C LYS A 251 -6.00 15.78 15.68
N ASP A 252 -4.84 15.17 15.45
CA ASP A 252 -4.36 14.00 16.20
C ASP A 252 -3.59 14.41 17.45
N ALA A 253 -3.96 13.86 18.62
CA ALA A 253 -3.31 14.12 19.90
C ALA A 253 -1.87 13.59 19.98
N ALA A 254 -1.56 12.53 19.23
CA ALA A 254 -0.27 11.86 19.22
C ALA A 254 0.69 12.36 18.14
N ILE A 255 0.33 13.44 17.42
CA ILE A 255 1.18 13.98 16.34
C ILE A 255 2.54 14.42 16.87
N GLY A 256 3.62 14.02 16.17
CA GLY A 256 4.98 14.43 16.47
C GLY A 256 5.61 13.78 17.71
N LEU A 257 4.99 12.75 18.28
CA LEU A 257 5.66 11.93 19.29
C LEU A 257 6.81 11.14 18.66
N GLU A 258 7.83 10.82 19.46
CA GLU A 258 8.90 9.94 19.04
C GLU A 258 8.39 8.50 18.97
N LYS A 259 8.45 7.90 17.78
CA LYS A 259 8.04 6.50 17.56
C LYS A 259 9.00 5.54 18.25
N GLN A 260 8.49 4.58 18.98
CA GLN A 260 9.31 3.64 19.75
C GLN A 260 9.91 2.53 18.88
N TYR A 261 9.19 2.11 17.87
CA TYR A 261 9.57 1.01 16.97
C TYR A 261 9.06 1.24 15.56
N PHE A 262 9.95 1.11 14.58
CA PHE A 262 9.66 1.02 13.16
C PHE A 262 8.24 1.50 12.75
N ASP A 263 7.97 2.80 12.94
CA ASP A 263 7.02 3.53 12.14
C ASP A 263 5.55 3.61 12.57
N THR A 264 5.04 2.87 13.57
CA THR A 264 3.58 2.90 13.79
C THR A 264 3.11 3.45 15.12
N GLY A 265 3.84 3.28 16.23
CA GLY A 265 3.28 3.67 17.51
C GLY A 265 4.27 3.79 18.66
N VAL A 266 3.73 4.17 19.81
CA VAL A 266 4.44 4.31 21.09
C VAL A 266 3.47 4.01 22.22
N GLU A 267 4.00 3.48 23.34
CA GLU A 267 3.25 3.43 24.59
C GLU A 267 3.34 4.77 25.32
N VAL A 268 2.22 5.27 25.80
CA VAL A 268 2.10 6.47 26.62
C VAL A 268 1.45 6.16 27.97
N ASP A 269 1.75 6.99 28.98
CA ASP A 269 1.11 6.84 30.28
C ASP A 269 -0.37 7.21 30.23
N LEU A 270 -1.19 6.61 31.11
CA LEU A 270 -2.62 6.91 31.23
C LEU A 270 -2.87 8.39 31.55
N GLU A 271 -2.00 9.01 32.36
CA GLU A 271 -2.06 10.43 32.66
C GLU A 271 -1.93 11.30 31.41
N LYS A 272 -1.12 10.87 30.44
CA LYS A 272 -0.95 11.59 29.17
C LYS A 272 -2.22 11.53 28.33
N ILE A 273 -2.91 10.40 28.32
CA ILE A 273 -4.20 10.24 27.61
C ILE A 273 -5.26 11.14 28.28
N LEU A 274 -5.30 11.21 29.62
CA LEU A 274 -6.20 12.12 30.35
C LEU A 274 -5.86 13.60 30.09
N GLU A 275 -4.55 13.96 29.99
CA GLU A 275 -4.13 15.31 29.63
C GLU A 275 -4.63 15.71 28.23
N TRP A 276 -4.50 14.83 27.26
CA TRP A 276 -5.03 15.07 25.92
C TRP A 276 -6.56 15.12 25.91
N ASN A 277 -7.19 14.22 26.66
CA ASN A 277 -8.64 14.08 26.74
C ASN A 277 -9.34 14.13 25.38
N PRO A 278 -9.05 13.16 24.48
CA PRO A 278 -9.57 13.16 23.11
C PRO A 278 -11.09 13.17 23.08
N GLU A 279 -11.63 13.87 22.09
CA GLU A 279 -13.07 13.95 21.86
C GLU A 279 -13.59 12.73 21.07
N VAL A 280 -12.71 12.07 20.32
CA VAL A 280 -12.99 10.86 19.55
C VAL A 280 -11.86 9.86 19.73
N LEU A 281 -12.19 8.60 19.99
CA LEU A 281 -11.25 7.48 20.05
C LEU A 281 -11.50 6.55 18.87
N PHE A 282 -10.40 6.18 18.19
CA PHE A 282 -10.39 5.06 17.24
C PHE A 282 -9.55 3.94 17.83
N LEU A 283 -10.13 2.75 17.95
CA LEU A 283 -9.50 1.57 18.52
C LEU A 283 -9.28 0.50 17.44
N ASP A 284 -8.07 -0.07 17.42
CA ASP A 284 -7.79 -1.22 16.57
C ASP A 284 -8.60 -2.43 17.07
N ALA A 285 -9.51 -2.93 16.24
CA ALA A 285 -10.39 -4.04 16.59
C ALA A 285 -9.62 -5.34 16.90
N GLY A 286 -8.41 -5.49 16.34
CA GLY A 286 -7.55 -6.64 16.66
C GLY A 286 -7.08 -6.70 18.10
N ASN A 287 -7.06 -5.54 18.79
CA ASN A 287 -6.62 -5.41 20.19
C ASN A 287 -7.74 -4.94 21.14
N LEU A 288 -8.97 -4.85 20.64
CA LEU A 288 -10.09 -4.37 21.46
C LEU A 288 -10.27 -5.19 22.75
N GLY A 289 -10.03 -6.50 22.70
CA GLY A 289 -10.10 -7.35 23.91
C GLY A 289 -9.11 -6.96 25.01
N LEU A 290 -7.97 -6.32 24.66
CA LEU A 290 -7.03 -5.77 25.67
C LEU A 290 -7.63 -4.52 26.32
N VAL A 291 -8.23 -3.63 25.52
CA VAL A 291 -8.89 -2.41 26.03
C VAL A 291 -10.07 -2.76 26.92
N GLU A 292 -10.87 -3.76 26.56
CA GLU A 292 -11.99 -4.25 27.36
C GLU A 292 -11.53 -4.81 28.71
N ALA A 293 -10.42 -5.56 28.73
CA ALA A 293 -9.82 -6.04 29.97
C ALA A 293 -9.34 -4.88 30.85
N GLU A 294 -8.68 -3.88 30.26
CA GLU A 294 -8.24 -2.66 30.98
C GLU A 294 -9.44 -1.84 31.50
N TYR A 295 -10.53 -1.76 30.69
CA TYR A 295 -11.76 -1.11 31.14
C TYR A 295 -12.37 -1.82 32.35
N ALA A 296 -12.40 -3.14 32.34
CA ALA A 296 -12.94 -3.93 33.46
C ALA A 296 -12.11 -3.76 34.76
N GLU A 297 -10.79 -3.56 34.61
CA GLU A 297 -9.87 -3.35 35.76
C GLU A 297 -9.92 -1.91 36.30
N ASN A 298 -10.06 -0.90 35.41
CA ASN A 298 -10.01 0.52 35.77
C ASN A 298 -11.08 1.35 35.04
N PRO A 299 -12.36 1.12 35.28
CA PRO A 299 -13.44 1.84 34.58
C PRO A 299 -13.44 3.34 34.88
N ASP A 300 -12.97 3.76 36.07
CA ASP A 300 -12.90 5.17 36.46
C ASP A 300 -11.97 6.00 35.58
N PHE A 301 -10.90 5.40 35.04
CA PHE A 301 -10.04 6.06 34.06
C PHE A 301 -10.78 6.35 32.77
N PHE A 302 -11.40 5.35 32.20
CA PHE A 302 -12.10 5.47 30.91
C PHE A 302 -13.29 6.44 30.99
N GLN A 303 -14.03 6.42 32.12
CA GLN A 303 -15.16 7.32 32.35
C GLN A 303 -14.77 8.81 32.45
N GLN A 304 -13.50 9.13 32.60
CA GLN A 304 -12.99 10.51 32.56
C GLN A 304 -12.77 11.03 31.15
N LEU A 305 -12.61 10.13 30.15
CA LEU A 305 -12.35 10.51 28.78
C LEU A 305 -13.58 11.08 28.09
N ALA A 306 -13.45 12.24 27.47
CA ALA A 306 -14.54 12.93 26.76
C ALA A 306 -15.14 12.04 25.67
N ALA A 307 -14.34 11.27 24.94
CA ALA A 307 -14.81 10.35 23.92
C ALA A 307 -15.74 9.28 24.51
N VAL A 308 -15.40 8.70 25.67
CA VAL A 308 -16.23 7.68 26.34
C VAL A 308 -17.52 8.29 26.86
N GLN A 309 -17.44 9.45 27.53
CA GLN A 309 -18.62 10.14 28.05
C GLN A 309 -19.64 10.50 26.98
N ASN A 310 -19.17 10.81 25.78
CA ASN A 310 -20.01 11.24 24.67
C ASN A 310 -20.35 10.10 23.69
N GLY A 311 -19.98 8.85 23.98
CA GLY A 311 -20.21 7.71 23.10
C GLY A 311 -19.52 7.82 21.74
N LYS A 312 -18.33 8.45 21.72
CA LYS A 312 -17.52 8.64 20.49
C LYS A 312 -16.29 7.74 20.50
N VAL A 313 -16.51 6.48 20.75
CA VAL A 313 -15.51 5.41 20.67
C VAL A 313 -15.83 4.53 19.47
N TYR A 314 -14.89 4.42 18.57
CA TYR A 314 -15.07 3.71 17.31
C TYR A 314 -14.01 2.65 17.17
N GLN A 315 -14.39 1.48 16.65
CA GLN A 315 -13.45 0.46 16.23
C GLN A 315 -13.27 0.46 14.72
N TRP A 316 -12.14 -0.01 14.27
CA TRP A 316 -11.82 -0.27 12.88
C TRP A 316 -10.90 -1.48 12.72
N PRO A 317 -10.86 -2.15 11.54
CA PRO A 317 -9.96 -3.27 11.30
C PRO A 317 -8.48 -2.86 11.38
N ASN A 318 -7.66 -3.77 11.90
CA ASN A 318 -6.21 -3.62 11.87
C ASN A 318 -5.69 -3.53 10.44
N SER A 319 -5.04 -2.41 10.10
CA SER A 319 -4.43 -2.20 8.78
C SER A 319 -2.92 -2.43 8.74
N THR A 320 -2.31 -2.83 9.85
CA THR A 320 -0.87 -3.04 9.98
C THR A 320 -0.48 -4.52 10.15
N SER A 321 -1.44 -5.44 10.05
CA SER A 321 -1.16 -6.88 10.09
C SER A 321 -0.23 -7.27 8.95
N SER A 322 0.96 -7.76 9.29
CA SER A 322 2.03 -8.04 8.32
C SER A 322 2.39 -6.82 7.44
N ASN A 323 2.50 -5.63 8.04
CA ASN A 323 2.73 -4.31 7.43
C ASN A 323 1.49 -3.62 6.81
N ALA A 324 1.73 -2.46 6.18
CA ALA A 324 0.68 -1.57 5.68
C ALA A 324 -0.19 -2.22 4.59
N ASN A 325 -1.45 -2.44 4.90
CA ASN A 325 -2.48 -2.91 3.97
C ASN A 325 -3.19 -1.72 3.36
N LEU A 326 -2.98 -1.44 2.06
CA LEU A 326 -3.55 -0.27 1.38
C LEU A 326 -5.08 -0.31 1.40
N GLU A 327 -5.67 -1.46 1.12
CA GLU A 327 -7.12 -1.65 1.04
C GLU A 327 -7.80 -1.34 2.37
N ILE A 328 -7.33 -1.93 3.47
CA ILE A 328 -7.89 -1.68 4.80
C ILE A 328 -7.62 -0.22 5.21
N SER A 329 -6.42 0.29 4.96
CA SER A 329 -6.05 1.65 5.33
C SER A 329 -6.88 2.70 4.61
N LEU A 330 -7.19 2.53 3.32
CA LEU A 330 -8.05 3.45 2.58
C LEU A 330 -9.47 3.44 3.12
N VAL A 331 -10.02 2.26 3.42
CA VAL A 331 -11.36 2.17 4.03
C VAL A 331 -11.36 2.80 5.42
N ASN A 332 -10.34 2.54 6.26
CA ASN A 332 -10.17 3.21 7.55
C ASN A 332 -10.13 4.74 7.39
N THR A 333 -9.49 5.24 6.33
CA THR A 333 -9.39 6.68 6.08
C THR A 333 -10.75 7.29 5.72
N TYR A 334 -11.53 6.64 4.85
CA TYR A 334 -12.90 7.09 4.57
C TYR A 334 -13.79 7.01 5.81
N TYR A 335 -13.69 5.92 6.59
CA TYR A 335 -14.42 5.79 7.84
C TYR A 335 -14.09 6.91 8.84
N ALA A 336 -12.80 7.19 9.05
CA ALA A 336 -12.36 8.28 9.91
C ALA A 336 -12.92 9.63 9.43
N GLY A 337 -12.86 9.91 8.12
CA GLY A 337 -13.42 11.13 7.54
C GLY A 337 -14.92 11.28 7.80
N MET A 338 -15.69 10.21 7.63
CA MET A 338 -17.14 10.21 7.88
C MET A 338 -17.50 10.39 9.35
N VAL A 339 -16.73 9.78 10.25
CA VAL A 339 -16.92 9.96 11.71
C VAL A 339 -16.60 11.38 12.14
N LEU A 340 -15.49 11.94 11.64
CA LEU A 340 -14.99 13.25 12.08
C LEU A 340 -15.72 14.41 11.42
N TYR A 341 -16.13 14.25 10.16
CA TYR A 341 -16.66 15.33 9.32
C TYR A 341 -17.89 14.89 8.53
N PRO A 342 -18.99 14.47 9.21
CA PRO A 342 -20.14 13.85 8.56
C PRO A 342 -20.77 14.69 7.47
N GLU A 343 -20.73 16.04 7.57
CA GLU A 343 -21.26 16.93 6.54
C GLU A 343 -20.41 16.91 5.26
N ALA A 344 -19.08 16.78 5.37
CA ALA A 344 -18.17 16.72 4.24
C ALA A 344 -18.22 15.38 3.48
N PHE A 345 -18.78 14.35 4.13
CA PHE A 345 -18.93 13.00 3.60
C PHE A 345 -20.40 12.58 3.40
N ALA A 346 -21.34 13.51 3.49
CA ALA A 346 -22.77 13.20 3.41
C ALA A 346 -23.22 12.54 2.08
N ASP A 347 -22.42 12.65 1.04
CA ASP A 347 -22.62 12.03 -0.27
C ASP A 347 -21.95 10.64 -0.41
N VAL A 348 -21.20 10.19 0.60
CA VAL A 348 -20.48 8.92 0.58
C VAL A 348 -21.32 7.83 1.22
N ASP A 349 -21.65 6.81 0.44
CA ASP A 349 -22.14 5.54 0.94
C ASP A 349 -20.94 4.70 1.38
N PHE A 350 -20.80 4.47 2.69
CA PHE A 350 -19.63 3.80 3.26
C PHE A 350 -19.49 2.35 2.78
N GLU A 351 -20.58 1.58 2.79
CA GLU A 351 -20.55 0.18 2.40
C GLU A 351 -20.15 0.05 0.92
N ALA A 352 -20.74 0.88 0.06
CA ALA A 352 -20.38 0.90 -1.35
C ALA A 352 -18.93 1.33 -1.59
N LYS A 353 -18.42 2.31 -0.83
CA LYS A 353 -17.03 2.77 -0.94
C LYS A 353 -16.04 1.72 -0.43
N ALA A 354 -16.34 1.05 0.66
CA ALA A 354 -15.52 -0.02 1.20
C ALA A 354 -15.43 -1.21 0.22
N GLU A 355 -16.57 -1.65 -0.31
CA GLU A 355 -16.60 -2.72 -1.31
C GLU A 355 -15.86 -2.32 -2.61
N GLU A 356 -16.01 -1.09 -3.11
CA GLU A 356 -15.25 -0.58 -4.25
C GLU A 356 -13.74 -0.72 -4.03
N ILE A 357 -13.26 -0.31 -2.85
CA ILE A 357 -11.84 -0.37 -2.51
C ILE A 357 -11.39 -1.83 -2.39
N PHE A 358 -12.10 -2.64 -1.63
CA PHE A 358 -11.74 -4.05 -1.45
C PHE A 358 -11.75 -4.83 -2.77
N GLU A 359 -12.78 -4.68 -3.60
CA GLU A 359 -12.86 -5.33 -4.90
C GLU A 359 -11.71 -4.90 -5.81
N PHE A 360 -11.38 -3.61 -5.82
CA PHE A 360 -10.29 -3.10 -6.65
C PHE A 360 -8.94 -3.75 -6.33
N PHE A 361 -8.60 -3.90 -5.04
CA PHE A 361 -7.32 -4.48 -4.62
C PHE A 361 -7.32 -6.01 -4.64
N LEU A 362 -8.40 -6.63 -4.18
CA LEU A 362 -8.48 -8.06 -3.95
C LEU A 362 -8.99 -8.84 -5.15
N GLY A 363 -9.65 -8.15 -6.11
CA GLY A 363 -10.35 -8.80 -7.23
C GLY A 363 -11.57 -9.63 -6.80
N ARG A 364 -12.05 -9.42 -5.55
CA ARG A 364 -13.18 -10.13 -4.94
C ARG A 364 -14.00 -9.20 -4.07
N THR A 365 -15.31 -9.42 -4.02
CA THR A 365 -16.26 -8.75 -3.12
C THR A 365 -16.49 -9.54 -1.84
N GLY A 366 -17.12 -8.90 -0.83
CA GLY A 366 -17.59 -9.57 0.39
C GLY A 366 -16.60 -9.54 1.55
N TYR A 367 -15.46 -8.86 1.42
CA TYR A 367 -14.50 -8.79 2.53
C TYR A 367 -15.00 -7.92 3.69
N LEU A 368 -15.79 -6.88 3.42
CA LEU A 368 -16.44 -6.09 4.47
C LEU A 368 -17.39 -6.94 5.32
N GLU A 369 -18.16 -7.84 4.69
CA GLU A 369 -19.02 -8.78 5.39
C GLU A 369 -18.21 -9.70 6.31
N VAL A 370 -17.08 -10.22 5.84
CA VAL A 370 -16.17 -11.06 6.65
C VAL A 370 -15.69 -10.32 7.89
N LEU A 371 -15.25 -9.07 7.77
CA LEU A 371 -14.83 -8.26 8.92
C LEU A 371 -15.97 -8.07 9.92
N THR A 372 -17.19 -7.80 9.41
CA THR A 372 -18.39 -7.60 10.22
C THR A 372 -18.81 -8.89 10.95
N GLU A 373 -18.84 -10.03 10.26
CA GLU A 373 -19.18 -11.34 10.86
C GLU A 373 -18.22 -11.76 11.98
N HIS A 374 -16.95 -11.31 11.89
CA HIS A 374 -15.95 -11.58 12.94
C HIS A 374 -15.94 -10.52 14.06
N GLY A 375 -16.86 -9.52 14.02
CA GLY A 375 -16.96 -8.49 15.03
C GLY A 375 -15.78 -7.50 15.04
N VAL A 376 -15.04 -7.41 13.95
CA VAL A 376 -13.87 -6.53 13.79
C VAL A 376 -14.06 -5.50 12.69
N GLY A 377 -15.30 -5.24 12.33
CA GLY A 377 -15.70 -4.23 11.33
C GLY A 377 -15.61 -2.79 11.84
N TYR A 378 -16.43 -1.94 11.26
CA TYR A 378 -16.45 -0.49 11.48
C TYR A 378 -17.69 -0.11 12.33
N ASP A 379 -17.50 0.02 13.62
CA ASP A 379 -18.59 0.24 14.56
C ASP A 379 -18.31 1.38 15.54
N ASN A 380 -19.38 2.05 15.97
CA ASN A 380 -19.39 2.83 17.20
C ASN A 380 -19.66 1.87 18.37
N ILE A 381 -18.76 1.82 19.34
CA ILE A 381 -18.78 0.82 20.41
C ILE A 381 -18.97 1.47 21.78
N THR A 382 -19.49 0.69 22.73
CA THR A 382 -19.57 1.03 24.15
C THR A 382 -18.67 0.08 24.92
N LEU A 383 -17.65 0.59 25.60
CA LEU A 383 -16.74 -0.25 26.40
C LEU A 383 -17.50 -0.88 27.57
N GLY A 384 -17.32 -2.18 27.77
CA GLY A 384 -17.92 -2.93 28.85
C GLY A 384 -19.30 -3.52 28.53
N GLU A 385 -19.75 -3.50 27.26
CA GLU A 385 -21.01 -4.12 26.79
C GLU A 385 -20.75 -5.39 25.92
#